data_0bbf56987bfb41a608689dfedc654dd0
#
_entry.id   0bbf56987bfb41a608689dfedc654dd0
#
_cell.length_a   1.000
_cell.length_b   1.000
_cell.length_c   1.000
_cell.angle_alpha   90.00
_cell.angle_beta   90.00
_cell.angle_gamma   90.00
#
_symmetry.space_group_name_H-M   'P 1'
#
loop_
_entity.id
_entity.type
_entity.pdbx_description
1 polymer ?
#
loop_
_entity_poly.entity_id
_entity_poly.type
_entity_poly.pdbx_seq_one_letter_code
_entity_poly.pdbx_strand_id
1 'polypeptide(L)'
;MKITLALLLLICFSFVSNAQKLTAYKAVNGITYKVGDTVRLGRGSSPSGTFLYLQMGGWGAVLNYDASAGPNQLNIGRGYANTAVIIKKIKTGKIQGVVKYYFTVGGGNITNYVLTIDDAIQACEVVPCSSTDNTAVVQQSDDQFDKLKKLKGLLDNGANRQSEYDTQKAKLLSQ
;
A
#
# COMPACT_ATOMS: atom_id res chain seq x y z
N MET A 1 0.68 -30.04 -49.78
CA MET A 1 1.00 -30.23 -48.36
C MET A 1 2.21 -29.45 -47.85
N LYS A 2 3.33 -29.32 -48.57
CA LYS A 2 4.53 -28.61 -48.08
C LYS A 2 4.34 -27.09 -47.97
N ILE A 3 3.55 -26.47 -48.86
CA ILE A 3 3.28 -25.00 -48.88
C ILE A 3 2.32 -24.61 -47.76
N THR A 4 1.32 -25.43 -47.44
CA THR A 4 0.36 -25.19 -46.35
C THR A 4 1.01 -25.25 -44.98
N LEU A 5 2.01 -26.15 -44.79
CA LEU A 5 2.76 -26.26 -43.54
C LEU A 5 3.66 -25.03 -43.33
N ALA A 6 4.27 -24.50 -44.39
CA ALA A 6 5.11 -23.31 -44.33
C ALA A 6 4.28 -22.05 -44.01
N LEU A 7 3.06 -21.94 -44.55
CA LEU A 7 2.16 -20.86 -44.28
C LEU A 7 1.65 -20.85 -42.80
N LEU A 8 1.40 -22.03 -42.26
CA LEU A 8 0.99 -22.20 -40.86
C LEU A 8 2.13 -21.83 -39.89
N LEU A 9 3.37 -22.15 -40.22
CA LEU A 9 4.54 -21.79 -39.43
C LEU A 9 4.79 -20.28 -39.44
N LEU A 10 4.53 -19.60 -40.55
CA LEU A 10 4.68 -18.13 -40.65
C LEU A 10 3.69 -17.34 -39.79
N ILE A 11 2.47 -17.89 -39.62
CA ILE A 11 1.43 -17.24 -38.79
C ILE A 11 1.75 -17.36 -37.28
N CYS A 12 2.43 -18.43 -36.84
CA CYS A 12 2.82 -18.59 -35.44
C CYS A 12 3.90 -17.61 -34.96
N PHE A 13 4.70 -17.03 -35.86
CA PHE A 13 5.73 -16.05 -35.50
C PHE A 13 5.21 -14.62 -35.29
N SER A 14 3.96 -14.32 -35.60
CA SER A 14 3.40 -12.96 -35.57
C SER A 14 2.96 -12.51 -34.17
N PHE A 15 2.94 -13.37 -33.16
CA PHE A 15 2.55 -13.05 -31.81
C PHE A 15 3.74 -12.79 -30.86
N VAL A 16 4.78 -12.13 -31.33
CA VAL A 16 5.78 -11.57 -30.41
C VAL A 16 5.15 -10.35 -29.74
N SER A 17 4.35 -10.64 -28.70
CA SER A 17 3.79 -9.62 -27.83
C SER A 17 4.96 -8.90 -27.16
N ASN A 18 5.30 -7.70 -27.64
CA ASN A 18 6.23 -6.81 -26.95
C ASN A 18 5.59 -6.38 -25.63
N ALA A 19 5.77 -7.18 -24.59
CA ALA A 19 5.47 -6.78 -23.22
C ALA A 19 6.40 -5.61 -22.90
N GLN A 20 5.90 -4.37 -23.08
CA GLN A 20 6.66 -3.16 -22.78
C GLN A 20 7.13 -3.23 -21.33
N LYS A 21 8.44 -3.34 -21.16
CA LYS A 21 9.09 -3.34 -19.85
C LYS A 21 8.97 -1.95 -19.26
N LEU A 22 8.11 -1.78 -18.28
CA LEU A 22 7.94 -0.51 -17.61
C LEU A 22 9.22 -0.19 -16.81
N THR A 23 9.89 0.90 -17.16
CA THR A 23 11.16 1.33 -16.53
C THR A 23 10.97 2.43 -15.51
N ALA A 24 9.84 3.15 -15.57
CA ALA A 24 9.48 4.23 -14.64
C ALA A 24 7.98 4.27 -14.42
N TYR A 25 7.58 4.80 -13.26
CA TYR A 25 6.19 5.01 -12.89
C TYR A 25 6.05 6.24 -12.00
N LYS A 26 5.07 7.13 -12.29
CA LYS A 26 4.71 8.27 -11.44
C LYS A 26 3.61 7.84 -10.47
N ALA A 27 3.94 7.73 -9.19
CA ALA A 27 3.04 7.26 -8.15
C ALA A 27 2.11 8.37 -7.62
N VAL A 28 1.15 7.99 -6.78
CA VAL A 28 0.12 8.87 -6.21
C VAL A 28 0.67 10.02 -5.37
N ASN A 29 1.87 9.90 -4.82
CA ASN A 29 2.57 11.00 -4.13
C ASN A 29 3.28 11.99 -5.08
N GLY A 30 3.08 11.87 -6.39
CA GLY A 30 3.67 12.72 -7.42
C GLY A 30 5.12 12.40 -7.78
N ILE A 31 5.78 11.47 -7.07
CA ILE A 31 7.16 11.07 -7.32
C ILE A 31 7.21 10.06 -8.48
N THR A 32 8.17 10.26 -9.38
CA THR A 32 8.46 9.30 -10.45
C THR A 32 9.57 8.37 -9.98
N TYR A 33 9.22 7.10 -9.82
CA TYR A 33 10.14 6.03 -9.46
C TYR A 33 10.64 5.31 -10.70
N LYS A 34 11.93 5.00 -10.74
CA LYS A 34 12.58 4.26 -11.84
C LYS A 34 13.19 2.95 -11.31
N VAL A 35 13.39 2.01 -12.22
CA VAL A 35 14.18 0.81 -11.89
C VAL A 35 15.60 1.24 -11.52
N GLY A 36 16.09 0.76 -10.38
CA GLY A 36 17.35 1.15 -9.76
C GLY A 36 17.21 2.18 -8.63
N ASP A 37 16.10 2.90 -8.56
CA ASP A 37 15.87 3.86 -7.48
C ASP A 37 15.66 3.15 -6.14
N THR A 38 15.94 3.88 -5.07
CA THR A 38 15.73 3.45 -3.70
C THR A 38 14.40 3.96 -3.19
N VAL A 39 13.59 3.07 -2.62
CA VAL A 39 12.36 3.38 -1.89
C VAL A 39 12.62 3.23 -0.41
N ARG A 40 12.25 4.23 0.39
CA ARG A 40 12.30 4.15 1.84
C ARG A 40 10.98 3.62 2.38
N LEU A 41 11.04 2.53 3.13
CA LEU A 41 9.89 1.99 3.83
C LEU A 41 9.59 2.83 5.08
N GLY A 42 8.32 3.06 5.32
CA GLY A 42 7.81 3.66 6.55
C GLY A 42 7.59 2.62 7.64
N ARG A 43 6.45 2.68 8.29
CA ARG A 43 5.99 1.66 9.23
C ARG A 43 4.91 0.80 8.56
N GLY A 44 4.84 -0.48 8.95
CA GLY A 44 3.75 -1.33 8.51
C GLY A 44 2.41 -0.80 9.02
N SER A 45 1.40 -0.85 8.17
CA SER A 45 0.08 -0.24 8.39
C SER A 45 -0.88 -1.09 9.22
N SER A 46 -0.55 -2.36 9.49
CA SER A 46 -1.34 -3.19 10.40
C SER A 46 -1.16 -2.79 11.87
N PRO A 47 -2.11 -3.10 12.77
CA PRO A 47 -1.96 -2.84 14.21
C PRO A 47 -0.73 -3.50 14.84
N SER A 48 -0.26 -4.64 14.30
CA SER A 48 0.96 -5.33 14.72
C SER A 48 2.24 -4.72 14.13
N GLY A 49 2.13 -3.73 13.24
CA GLY A 49 3.25 -3.14 12.50
C GLY A 49 3.70 -3.98 11.31
N THR A 50 2.91 -4.98 10.90
CA THR A 50 3.14 -5.76 9.68
C THR A 50 2.76 -4.93 8.45
N PHE A 51 3.53 -5.04 7.39
CA PHE A 51 3.23 -4.40 6.11
C PHE A 51 2.10 -5.14 5.41
N LEU A 52 1.06 -4.43 4.98
CA LEU A 52 -0.06 -5.01 4.22
C LEU A 52 0.20 -5.01 2.72
N TYR A 53 1.02 -4.07 2.25
CA TYR A 53 1.29 -3.84 0.82
C TYR A 53 2.73 -4.19 0.41
N LEU A 54 3.52 -4.76 1.33
CA LEU A 54 4.84 -5.33 1.06
C LEU A 54 4.83 -6.82 1.42
N GLN A 55 5.00 -7.68 0.43
CA GLN A 55 4.93 -9.12 0.58
C GLN A 55 6.21 -9.79 0.11
N MET A 56 6.51 -10.96 0.66
CA MET A 56 7.56 -11.83 0.16
C MET A 56 7.25 -12.23 -1.28
N GLY A 57 8.26 -12.19 -2.16
CA GLY A 57 8.14 -12.51 -3.57
C GLY A 57 9.19 -13.54 -4.02
N GLY A 58 9.10 -13.92 -5.31
CA GLY A 58 10.05 -14.88 -5.91
C GLY A 58 10.06 -16.24 -5.22
N TRP A 59 11.21 -16.88 -5.17
CA TRP A 59 11.37 -18.19 -4.54
C TRP A 59 11.06 -18.19 -3.05
N GLY A 60 11.30 -17.07 -2.35
CA GLY A 60 10.94 -16.94 -0.94
C GLY A 60 9.44 -17.12 -0.69
N ALA A 61 8.60 -16.57 -1.56
CA ALA A 61 7.15 -16.77 -1.48
C ALA A 61 6.76 -18.23 -1.74
N VAL A 62 7.39 -18.88 -2.74
CA VAL A 62 7.08 -20.27 -3.08
C VAL A 62 7.43 -21.22 -1.94
N LEU A 63 8.60 -21.03 -1.31
CA LEU A 63 9.10 -21.91 -0.25
C LEU A 63 8.37 -21.73 1.08
N ASN A 64 7.80 -20.54 1.32
CA ASN A 64 7.09 -20.22 2.58
C ASN A 64 5.57 -20.18 2.40
N TYR A 65 5.05 -20.60 1.24
CA TYR A 65 3.61 -20.65 1.01
C TYR A 65 2.97 -21.83 1.71
N ASP A 66 1.98 -21.52 2.55
CA ASP A 66 1.11 -22.51 3.20
C ASP A 66 -0.35 -22.17 2.84
N ALA A 67 -1.00 -23.08 2.10
CA ALA A 67 -2.38 -22.87 1.66
C ALA A 67 -3.38 -22.71 2.82
N SER A 68 -3.04 -23.18 4.01
CA SER A 68 -3.89 -23.10 5.22
C SER A 68 -3.69 -21.80 6.02
N ALA A 69 -2.59 -21.08 5.82
CA ALA A 69 -2.19 -19.94 6.66
C ALA A 69 -2.87 -18.60 6.31
N GLY A 70 -3.74 -18.57 5.30
CA GLY A 70 -4.50 -17.38 4.91
C GLY A 70 -3.71 -16.37 4.06
N PRO A 71 -4.38 -15.28 3.60
CA PRO A 71 -3.85 -14.40 2.55
C PRO A 71 -2.68 -13.52 2.99
N ASN A 72 -2.48 -13.29 4.29
CA ASN A 72 -1.48 -12.36 4.81
C ASN A 72 -0.17 -13.03 5.24
N GLN A 73 -0.03 -14.34 5.02
CA GLN A 73 1.14 -15.13 5.45
C GLN A 73 2.47 -14.63 4.87
N LEU A 74 2.43 -14.05 3.68
CA LEU A 74 3.62 -13.54 2.99
C LEU A 74 3.91 -12.08 3.29
N ASN A 75 3.11 -11.43 4.12
CA ASN A 75 3.30 -10.05 4.51
C ASN A 75 4.58 -9.88 5.34
N ILE A 76 5.32 -8.81 5.06
CA ILE A 76 6.61 -8.54 5.71
C ILE A 76 6.38 -7.93 7.10
N GLY A 77 7.10 -8.44 8.08
CA GLY A 77 6.99 -8.02 9.47
C GLY A 77 7.62 -6.65 9.76
N ARG A 78 7.29 -6.09 10.91
CA ARG A 78 7.73 -4.77 11.40
C ARG A 78 9.26 -4.54 11.42
N GLY A 79 10.06 -5.60 11.38
CA GLY A 79 11.53 -5.47 11.36
C GLY A 79 12.09 -4.78 10.11
N TYR A 80 11.27 -4.60 9.07
CA TYR A 80 11.63 -3.87 7.86
C TYR A 80 11.28 -2.37 7.91
N ALA A 81 10.67 -1.91 8.99
CA ALA A 81 10.35 -0.50 9.15
C ALA A 81 11.60 0.39 9.06
N ASN A 82 11.46 1.54 8.39
CA ASN A 82 12.52 2.53 8.16
C ASN A 82 13.72 2.03 7.32
N THR A 83 13.65 0.84 6.72
CA THR A 83 14.70 0.34 5.82
C THR A 83 14.55 0.90 4.41
N ALA A 84 15.62 0.80 3.62
CA ALA A 84 15.65 1.19 2.23
C ALA A 84 15.68 -0.05 1.33
N VAL A 85 14.89 -0.05 0.25
CA VAL A 85 14.83 -1.13 -0.73
C VAL A 85 15.02 -0.59 -2.14
N ILE A 86 15.70 -1.36 -3.01
CA ILE A 86 15.98 -0.97 -4.39
C ILE A 86 14.93 -1.55 -5.32
N ILE A 87 14.40 -0.75 -6.24
CA ILE A 87 13.45 -1.17 -7.28
C ILE A 87 14.20 -1.99 -8.34
N LYS A 88 13.91 -3.28 -8.44
CA LYS A 88 14.50 -4.18 -9.43
C LYS A 88 13.64 -4.29 -10.69
N LYS A 89 12.32 -4.15 -10.56
CA LYS A 89 11.37 -4.27 -11.68
C LYS A 89 10.06 -3.56 -11.35
N ILE A 90 9.46 -2.96 -12.37
CA ILE A 90 8.11 -2.38 -12.31
C ILE A 90 7.19 -3.21 -13.20
N LYS A 91 6.02 -3.58 -12.70
CA LYS A 91 4.99 -4.35 -13.40
C LYS A 91 3.63 -3.74 -13.19
N THR A 92 2.71 -4.01 -14.10
CA THR A 92 1.29 -3.74 -13.93
C THR A 92 0.53 -5.06 -13.80
N GLY A 93 -0.60 -5.01 -13.12
CA GLY A 93 -1.58 -6.09 -13.05
C GLY A 93 -2.97 -5.51 -12.93
N LYS A 94 -4.00 -6.32 -13.25
CA LYS A 94 -5.40 -5.94 -13.02
C LYS A 94 -5.98 -6.78 -11.90
N ILE A 95 -6.56 -6.11 -10.91
CA ILE A 95 -7.35 -6.75 -9.85
C ILE A 95 -8.75 -6.16 -9.92
N GLN A 96 -9.76 -6.98 -10.13
CA GLN A 96 -11.17 -6.57 -10.24
C GLN A 96 -11.38 -5.39 -11.23
N GLY A 97 -10.67 -5.42 -12.36
CA GLY A 97 -10.74 -4.38 -13.38
C GLY A 97 -9.87 -3.14 -13.15
N VAL A 98 -9.33 -2.95 -11.93
CA VAL A 98 -8.46 -1.84 -11.58
C VAL A 98 -7.00 -2.17 -11.89
N VAL A 99 -6.31 -1.27 -12.59
CA VAL A 99 -4.87 -1.41 -12.85
C VAL A 99 -4.10 -1.05 -11.59
N LYS A 100 -3.26 -1.97 -11.13
CA LYS A 100 -2.34 -1.78 -9.99
C LYS A 100 -0.90 -1.85 -10.47
N TYR A 101 -0.01 -1.10 -9.81
CA TYR A 101 1.42 -1.09 -10.09
C TYR A 101 2.18 -1.80 -8.97
N TYR A 102 3.03 -2.73 -9.38
CA TYR A 102 3.80 -3.59 -8.49
C TYR A 102 5.28 -3.38 -8.72
N PHE A 103 6.01 -3.06 -7.67
CA PHE A 103 7.46 -2.99 -7.69
C PHE A 103 8.04 -4.28 -7.12
N THR A 104 8.89 -4.94 -7.89
CA THR A 104 9.77 -5.95 -7.31
C THR A 104 10.93 -5.22 -6.68
N VAL A 105 11.07 -5.32 -5.38
CA VAL A 105 12.10 -4.61 -4.61
C VAL A 105 13.00 -5.58 -3.84
N GLY A 106 14.17 -5.13 -3.45
CA GLY A 106 15.09 -5.93 -2.64
C GLY A 106 16.11 -5.07 -1.92
N GLY A 107 16.56 -5.53 -0.74
CA GLY A 107 17.50 -4.84 0.13
C GLY A 107 18.93 -5.40 0.09
N GLY A 108 19.41 -5.87 -1.08
CA GLY A 108 20.77 -6.41 -1.22
C GLY A 108 20.90 -7.91 -0.91
N ASN A 109 19.87 -8.55 -0.37
CA ASN A 109 19.82 -9.99 -0.13
C ASN A 109 19.19 -10.75 -1.33
N ILE A 110 19.19 -12.08 -1.26
CA ILE A 110 18.67 -12.96 -2.31
C ILE A 110 17.14 -12.87 -2.45
N THR A 111 16.45 -12.46 -1.38
CA THR A 111 14.99 -12.38 -1.34
C THR A 111 14.49 -11.14 -2.05
N ASN A 112 13.51 -11.33 -2.92
CA ASN A 112 12.77 -10.24 -3.54
C ASN A 112 11.43 -10.06 -2.82
N TYR A 113 10.95 -8.82 -2.79
CA TYR A 113 9.65 -8.48 -2.24
C TYR A 113 8.79 -7.86 -3.33
N VAL A 114 7.48 -7.95 -3.18
CA VAL A 114 6.49 -7.31 -4.06
C VAL A 114 5.82 -6.20 -3.27
N LEU A 115 5.93 -4.98 -3.77
CA LEU A 115 5.37 -3.77 -3.17
C LEU A 115 4.28 -3.23 -4.09
N THR A 116 3.04 -3.15 -3.59
CA THR A 116 1.94 -2.46 -4.28
C THR A 116 2.06 -0.98 -4.00
N ILE A 117 2.73 -0.24 -4.90
CA ILE A 117 3.31 1.08 -4.60
C ILE A 117 2.28 2.12 -4.17
N ASP A 118 1.17 2.28 -4.89
CA ASP A 118 0.20 3.34 -4.60
C ASP A 118 -0.55 3.08 -3.29
N ASP A 119 -0.94 1.84 -3.03
CA ASP A 119 -1.59 1.45 -1.78
C ASP A 119 -0.63 1.60 -0.60
N ALA A 120 0.65 1.23 -0.78
CA ALA A 120 1.68 1.37 0.25
C ALA A 120 1.97 2.84 0.59
N ILE A 121 1.95 3.75 -0.41
CA ILE A 121 2.10 5.19 -0.20
C ILE A 121 0.89 5.76 0.56
N GLN A 122 -0.33 5.37 0.19
CA GLN A 122 -1.55 5.80 0.86
C GLN A 122 -1.61 5.33 2.31
N ALA A 123 -1.12 4.13 2.58
CA ALA A 123 -1.04 3.56 3.93
C ALA A 123 0.21 3.99 4.73
N CYS A 124 1.02 4.91 4.20
CA CYS A 124 2.31 5.33 4.77
C CYS A 124 3.31 4.18 5.03
N GLU A 125 3.17 3.07 4.34
CA GLU A 125 4.19 2.01 4.31
C GLU A 125 5.41 2.38 3.46
N VAL A 126 5.27 3.42 2.61
CA VAL A 126 6.35 4.05 1.84
C VAL A 126 6.38 5.53 2.16
N VAL A 127 7.58 6.09 2.35
CA VAL A 127 7.77 7.51 2.62
C VAL A 127 8.54 8.19 1.47
N PRO A 128 8.16 9.45 1.11
CA PRO A 128 7.05 10.22 1.69
C PRO A 128 5.68 9.66 1.31
N CYS A 129 4.78 9.69 2.29
CA CYS A 129 3.37 9.34 2.06
C CYS A 129 2.74 10.32 1.06
N SER A 130 1.63 9.92 0.45
CA SER A 130 0.76 10.86 -0.22
C SER A 130 0.21 11.84 0.84
N SER A 131 0.60 13.10 0.74
CA SER A 131 0.04 14.18 1.56
C SER A 131 -1.31 14.66 1.00
N THR A 132 -2.07 13.79 0.37
CA THR A 132 -3.51 14.04 0.27
C THR A 132 -4.05 13.95 1.68
N ASP A 133 -4.65 15.03 2.14
CA ASP A 133 -5.43 15.17 3.37
C ASP A 133 -6.49 14.06 3.55
N ASN A 134 -6.06 12.81 3.54
CA ASN A 134 -6.80 11.65 4.03
C ASN A 134 -6.46 11.40 5.50
N THR A 135 -6.28 12.47 6.24
CA THR A 135 -6.45 12.57 7.67
C THR A 135 -7.91 12.39 8.07
N ALA A 136 -8.77 11.94 7.15
CA ALA A 136 -10.21 11.89 7.40
C ALA A 136 -10.70 10.63 8.13
N VAL A 137 -9.86 9.61 8.39
CA VAL A 137 -10.35 8.37 9.04
C VAL A 137 -9.73 8.11 10.41
N VAL A 138 -8.53 8.66 10.71
CA VAL A 138 -7.91 8.52 12.04
C VAL A 138 -8.00 9.84 12.83
N GLN A 139 -8.03 11.01 12.16
CA GLN A 139 -8.23 12.30 12.84
C GLN A 139 -9.67 12.51 13.32
N GLN A 140 -10.65 11.84 12.74
CA GLN A 140 -12.04 12.05 13.16
C GLN A 140 -12.32 11.48 14.55
N SER A 141 -11.65 10.40 14.95
CA SER A 141 -11.75 9.88 16.32
C SER A 141 -10.95 10.73 17.32
N ASP A 142 -9.73 11.16 16.98
CA ASP A 142 -8.88 11.96 17.86
C ASP A 142 -9.47 13.36 18.04
N ASP A 143 -9.97 14.00 16.96
CA ASP A 143 -10.61 15.31 17.03
C ASP A 143 -11.95 15.27 17.79
N GLN A 144 -12.73 14.20 17.69
CA GLN A 144 -13.94 13.99 18.48
C GLN A 144 -13.63 13.77 19.96
N PHE A 145 -12.60 12.97 20.28
CA PHE A 145 -12.14 12.75 21.64
C PHE A 145 -11.58 14.02 22.28
N ASP A 146 -10.80 14.80 21.55
CA ASP A 146 -10.26 16.08 22.02
C ASP A 146 -11.36 17.13 22.22
N LYS A 147 -12.38 17.17 21.35
CA LYS A 147 -13.56 18.02 21.53
C LYS A 147 -14.38 17.59 22.75
N LEU A 148 -14.58 16.30 22.96
CA LEU A 148 -15.26 15.77 24.15
C LEU A 148 -14.49 16.08 25.45
N LYS A 149 -13.17 15.96 25.42
CA LYS A 149 -12.29 16.29 26.55
C LYS A 149 -12.33 17.79 26.89
N LYS A 150 -12.27 18.64 25.88
CA LYS A 150 -12.45 20.09 26.04
C LYS A 150 -13.83 20.44 26.60
N LEU A 151 -14.87 19.80 26.06
CA LEU A 151 -16.25 20.02 26.51
C LEU A 151 -16.44 19.62 28.00
N LYS A 152 -15.82 18.51 28.41
CA LYS A 152 -15.80 18.07 29.80
C LYS A 152 -15.03 19.06 30.69
N GLY A 153 -13.88 19.56 30.22
CA GLY A 153 -13.12 20.59 30.95
C GLY A 153 -13.92 21.90 31.18
N LEU A 154 -14.76 22.29 30.21
CA LEU A 154 -15.62 23.44 30.34
C LEU A 154 -16.77 23.24 31.37
N LEU A 155 -17.29 22.01 31.47
CA LEU A 155 -18.26 21.63 32.48
C LEU A 155 -17.61 21.62 33.88
N ASP A 156 -16.45 20.99 34.02
CA ASP A 156 -15.72 20.85 35.28
C ASP A 156 -15.27 22.23 35.83
N ASN A 157 -14.99 23.18 34.95
CA ASN A 157 -14.65 24.57 35.31
C ASN A 157 -15.89 25.48 35.50
N GLY A 158 -17.09 24.94 35.42
CA GLY A 158 -18.34 25.72 35.60
C GLY A 158 -18.67 26.69 34.45
N ALA A 159 -17.94 26.65 33.34
CA ALA A 159 -18.17 27.48 32.17
C ALA A 159 -19.36 27.03 31.31
N ASN A 160 -19.73 25.74 31.38
CA ASN A 160 -20.91 25.16 30.73
C ASN A 160 -21.87 24.58 31.76
N ARG A 161 -23.16 24.65 31.46
CA ARG A 161 -24.19 23.97 32.25
C ARG A 161 -24.31 22.51 31.81
N GLN A 162 -24.77 21.61 32.71
CA GLN A 162 -24.97 20.20 32.41
C GLN A 162 -25.83 19.96 31.17
N SER A 163 -26.93 20.71 31.01
CA SER A 163 -27.82 20.58 29.86
C SER A 163 -27.18 20.98 28.52
N GLU A 164 -26.27 21.98 28.53
CA GLU A 164 -25.51 22.40 27.36
C GLU A 164 -24.45 21.36 26.98
N TYR A 165 -23.79 20.79 27.99
CA TYR A 165 -22.85 19.70 27.81
C TYR A 165 -23.51 18.47 27.14
N ASP A 166 -24.66 18.03 27.66
CA ASP A 166 -25.36 16.85 27.12
C ASP A 166 -25.85 17.09 25.68
N THR A 167 -26.31 18.31 25.36
CA THR A 167 -26.72 18.65 23.99
C THR A 167 -25.56 18.68 23.03
N GLN A 168 -24.42 19.27 23.40
CA GLN A 168 -23.24 19.34 22.55
C GLN A 168 -22.56 17.96 22.39
N LYS A 169 -22.54 17.15 23.45
CA LYS A 169 -22.07 15.77 23.42
C LYS A 169 -22.90 14.91 22.45
N ALA A 170 -24.23 14.98 22.52
CA ALA A 170 -25.11 14.27 21.60
C ALA A 170 -24.84 14.68 20.12
N LYS A 171 -24.65 15.95 19.85
CA LYS A 171 -24.35 16.47 18.52
C LYS A 171 -22.98 16.00 18.00
N LEU A 172 -21.96 15.90 18.85
CA LEU A 172 -20.62 15.40 18.48
C LEU A 172 -20.64 13.89 18.19
N LEU A 173 -21.46 13.13 18.90
CA LEU A 173 -21.56 11.67 18.72
C LEU A 173 -22.47 11.26 17.56
N SER A 174 -23.23 12.19 16.96
CA SER A 174 -24.15 11.94 15.83
C SER A 174 -23.55 12.30 14.47
N GLN A 175 -22.32 12.79 14.41
CA GLN A 175 -21.57 13.06 13.17
C GLN A 175 -20.63 11.91 12.82
#